data_0465ace8b95a8b1d1ccdb38e42016f50
#
_entry.id   0465ace8b95a8b1d1ccdb38e42016f50
#
_cell.length_a   1.000
_cell.length_b   1.000
_cell.length_c   1.000
_cell.angle_alpha   90.00
_cell.angle_beta   90.00
_cell.angle_gamma   90.00
#
_symmetry.space_group_name_H-M   'P 1'
#
loop_
_entity.id
_entity.type
_entity.pdbx_description
1 polymer ?
#
loop_
_entity_poly.entity_id
_entity_poly.type
_entity_poly.pdbx_seq_one_letter_code
_entity_poly.pdbx_strand_id
1 'polypeptide(L)'
;MLCAPSLANEHCPRPYRVGVSQIGYSYYLQADGTPAGSSFDFYAELARRSGCTFEIDPLPRVRVWHEARLQHLDIISPTIRTAERDQVGVFVEYFQARNDILVDRHAGEHIQSLEQLLADPKIKIGLVRGHANGAYFDERLQALAKLQRVEYSAYPSNIFLKLQAGRIQATLMTAGLYQKELDQLGLHDQLRIIHVPESDAFSIGLYLSRLTLASQEIDWLSQHVQAMISDGSLRKLLSRNHGKALTAEFYQTAPTPPQPE
;
A
#
# COMPACT_ATOMS: atom_id res chain seq x y z
N MET A 1 34.71 1.70 -31.51
CA MET A 1 34.25 1.47 -30.14
C MET A 1 33.24 0.30 -30.19
N LEU A 2 33.68 -0.87 -29.80
CA LEU A 2 32.82 -2.07 -29.71
C LEU A 2 32.04 -1.94 -28.39
N CYS A 3 30.72 -1.73 -28.49
CA CYS A 3 29.82 -1.92 -27.35
C CYS A 3 29.87 -3.39 -26.96
N ALA A 4 30.44 -3.71 -25.80
CA ALA A 4 30.34 -5.04 -25.22
C ALA A 4 28.85 -5.32 -24.98
N PRO A 5 28.31 -6.51 -25.38
CA PRO A 5 26.97 -6.90 -25.01
C PRO A 5 26.93 -6.94 -23.48
N SER A 6 25.99 -6.21 -22.89
CA SER A 6 25.61 -6.39 -21.48
C SER A 6 25.23 -7.84 -21.34
N LEU A 7 26.02 -8.60 -20.58
CA LEU A 7 25.66 -10.00 -20.22
C LEU A 7 24.30 -9.92 -19.53
N ALA A 8 23.27 -10.43 -20.21
CA ALA A 8 21.96 -10.59 -19.61
C ALA A 8 22.17 -11.43 -18.34
N ASN A 9 21.74 -10.89 -17.19
CA ASN A 9 21.80 -11.63 -15.94
C ASN A 9 20.91 -12.86 -16.10
N GLU A 10 21.44 -14.08 -15.91
CA GLU A 10 20.69 -15.33 -16.07
C GLU A 10 19.39 -15.33 -15.24
N HIS A 11 19.37 -14.63 -14.13
CA HIS A 11 18.21 -14.52 -13.24
C HIS A 11 17.22 -13.42 -13.64
N CYS A 12 17.59 -12.54 -14.58
CA CYS A 12 16.79 -11.37 -14.99
C CYS A 12 16.84 -11.24 -16.52
N PRO A 13 16.14 -12.11 -17.26
CA PRO A 13 16.27 -12.17 -18.73
C PRO A 13 15.72 -10.93 -19.43
N ARG A 14 14.91 -10.11 -18.74
CA ARG A 14 14.30 -8.90 -19.26
C ARG A 14 13.99 -7.90 -18.14
N PRO A 15 13.68 -6.65 -18.43
CA PRO A 15 13.11 -5.72 -17.46
C PRO A 15 11.78 -6.25 -16.90
N TYR A 16 11.57 -6.08 -15.58
CA TYR A 16 10.34 -6.48 -14.90
C TYR A 16 9.38 -5.30 -14.82
N ARG A 17 8.13 -5.52 -15.22
CA ARG A 17 7.04 -4.53 -15.18
C ARG A 17 6.41 -4.51 -13.81
N VAL A 18 6.49 -3.36 -13.14
CA VAL A 18 6.04 -3.17 -11.76
C VAL A 18 4.82 -2.27 -11.71
N GLY A 19 3.68 -2.82 -11.29
CA GLY A 19 2.48 -2.04 -11.02
C GLY A 19 2.53 -1.41 -9.63
N VAL A 20 2.58 -0.07 -9.57
CA VAL A 20 2.46 0.71 -8.34
C VAL A 20 1.24 1.62 -8.39
N SER A 21 0.83 2.18 -7.26
CA SER A 21 -0.19 3.24 -7.24
C SER A 21 0.35 4.48 -6.56
N GLN A 22 -0.09 5.65 -6.99
CA GLN A 22 0.24 6.90 -6.29
C GLN A 22 -0.51 6.93 -4.96
N ILE A 23 0.21 6.68 -3.87
CA ILE A 23 -0.36 6.54 -2.53
C ILE A 23 0.64 7.02 -1.46
N GLY A 24 0.24 8.02 -0.69
CA GLY A 24 1.02 8.53 0.45
C GLY A 24 2.48 8.80 0.11
N TYR A 25 3.36 8.53 1.05
CA TYR A 25 4.81 8.55 0.84
C TYR A 25 5.38 7.27 0.22
N SER A 26 4.53 6.31 -0.16
CA SER A 26 5.01 5.09 -0.85
C SER A 26 5.41 5.37 -2.28
N TYR A 27 4.56 6.06 -3.05
CA TYR A 27 4.88 6.49 -4.42
C TYR A 27 4.10 7.76 -4.77
N TYR A 28 4.80 8.80 -5.17
CA TYR A 28 4.23 10.07 -5.60
C TYR A 28 5.12 10.74 -6.64
N LEU A 29 4.56 11.72 -7.36
CA LEU A 29 5.32 12.61 -8.22
C LEU A 29 5.62 13.90 -7.46
N GLN A 30 6.85 14.38 -7.55
CA GLN A 30 7.26 15.68 -7.08
C GLN A 30 6.69 16.79 -7.98
N ALA A 31 6.86 18.05 -7.59
CA ALA A 31 6.34 19.18 -8.36
C ALA A 31 6.91 19.28 -9.79
N ASP A 32 8.10 18.78 -10.00
CA ASP A 32 8.77 18.72 -11.31
C ASP A 32 8.42 17.45 -12.12
N GLY A 33 7.50 16.61 -11.60
CA GLY A 33 7.09 15.37 -12.23
C GLY A 33 8.01 14.18 -11.97
N THR A 34 9.11 14.34 -11.23
CA THR A 34 10.00 13.22 -10.90
C THR A 34 9.37 12.28 -9.88
N PRO A 35 9.51 10.94 -10.04
CA PRO A 35 9.01 9.97 -9.09
C PRO A 35 9.81 9.99 -7.79
N ALA A 36 9.11 9.80 -6.67
CA ALA A 36 9.69 9.71 -5.33
C ALA A 36 8.87 8.76 -4.44
N GLY A 37 9.42 8.45 -3.26
CA GLY A 37 8.75 7.64 -2.27
C GLY A 37 9.43 6.30 -2.00
N SER A 38 8.96 5.61 -0.95
CA SER A 38 9.61 4.38 -0.47
C SER A 38 9.58 3.24 -1.50
N SER A 39 8.59 3.17 -2.37
CA SER A 39 8.55 2.18 -3.46
C SER A 39 9.59 2.48 -4.52
N PHE A 40 9.78 3.75 -4.88
CA PHE A 40 10.81 4.14 -5.84
C PHE A 40 12.21 3.78 -5.32
N ASP A 41 12.52 4.16 -4.08
CA ASP A 41 13.79 3.84 -3.41
C ASP A 41 13.99 2.32 -3.28
N PHE A 42 12.91 1.58 -2.98
CA PHE A 42 12.93 0.12 -2.85
C PHE A 42 13.37 -0.56 -4.16
N TYR A 43 12.80 -0.18 -5.29
CA TYR A 43 13.16 -0.79 -6.58
C TYR A 43 14.56 -0.37 -7.03
N ALA A 44 15.01 0.83 -6.70
CA ALA A 44 16.38 1.24 -6.95
C ALA A 44 17.39 0.38 -6.17
N GLU A 45 17.11 0.09 -4.88
CA GLU A 45 17.96 -0.78 -4.06
C GLU A 45 17.86 -2.25 -4.48
N LEU A 46 16.67 -2.71 -4.83
CA LEU A 46 16.47 -4.08 -5.34
C LEU A 46 17.22 -4.29 -6.67
N ALA A 47 17.18 -3.32 -7.57
CA ALA A 47 17.94 -3.35 -8.82
C ALA A 47 19.45 -3.44 -8.57
N ARG A 48 19.95 -2.63 -7.65
CA ARG A 48 21.37 -2.64 -7.27
C ARG A 48 21.84 -3.98 -6.72
N ARG A 49 20.98 -4.68 -5.95
CA ARG A 49 21.30 -5.98 -5.33
C ARG A 49 21.16 -7.15 -6.26
N SER A 50 20.06 -7.19 -7.00
CA SER A 50 19.71 -8.32 -7.86
C SER A 50 20.38 -8.26 -9.24
N GLY A 51 20.81 -7.06 -9.67
CA GLY A 51 21.25 -6.81 -11.04
C GLY A 51 20.10 -6.78 -12.05
N CYS A 52 18.85 -6.77 -11.59
CA CYS A 52 17.64 -6.72 -12.44
C CYS A 52 17.25 -5.28 -12.77
N THR A 53 16.50 -5.12 -13.84
CA THR A 53 15.90 -3.83 -14.23
C THR A 53 14.40 -3.86 -13.95
N PHE A 54 13.87 -2.77 -13.40
CA PHE A 54 12.45 -2.61 -13.06
C PHE A 54 11.86 -1.40 -13.79
N GLU A 55 10.78 -1.63 -14.53
CA GLU A 55 9.98 -0.61 -15.19
C GLU A 55 8.73 -0.35 -14.34
N ILE A 56 8.70 0.82 -13.67
CA ILE A 56 7.62 1.18 -12.75
C ILE A 56 6.50 1.85 -13.53
N ASP A 57 5.30 1.26 -13.45
CA ASP A 57 4.07 1.77 -14.08
C ASP A 57 3.09 2.25 -13.00
N PRO A 58 2.92 3.59 -12.81
CA PRO A 58 2.02 4.16 -11.83
C PRO A 58 0.57 4.15 -12.34
N LEU A 59 -0.24 3.24 -11.82
CA LEU A 59 -1.64 3.04 -12.20
C LEU A 59 -2.59 3.24 -11.01
N PRO A 60 -3.87 3.60 -11.25
CA PRO A 60 -4.91 3.47 -10.24
C PRO A 60 -5.00 2.04 -9.72
N ARG A 61 -5.25 1.84 -8.40
CA ARG A 61 -5.19 0.52 -7.75
C ARG A 61 -6.05 -0.55 -8.46
N VAL A 62 -7.24 -0.18 -8.89
CA VAL A 62 -8.11 -1.11 -9.63
C VAL A 62 -7.48 -1.53 -10.96
N ARG A 63 -6.76 -0.62 -11.62
CA ARG A 63 -6.08 -0.89 -12.90
C ARG A 63 -4.87 -1.79 -12.70
N VAL A 64 -4.09 -1.61 -11.64
CA VAL A 64 -2.97 -2.50 -11.30
C VAL A 64 -3.43 -3.96 -11.27
N TRP A 65 -4.53 -4.26 -10.56
CA TRP A 65 -5.05 -5.63 -10.48
C TRP A 65 -5.68 -6.13 -11.77
N HIS A 66 -6.23 -5.24 -12.59
CA HIS A 66 -6.71 -5.58 -13.93
C HIS A 66 -5.55 -6.00 -14.83
N GLU A 67 -4.49 -5.18 -14.90
CA GLU A 67 -3.29 -5.46 -15.70
C GLU A 67 -2.54 -6.71 -15.23
N ALA A 68 -2.50 -6.96 -13.92
CA ALA A 68 -1.91 -8.16 -13.36
C ALA A 68 -2.63 -9.43 -13.85
N ARG A 69 -3.97 -9.43 -13.88
CA ARG A 69 -4.76 -10.56 -14.40
C ARG A 69 -4.60 -10.76 -15.91
N LEU A 70 -4.33 -9.68 -16.65
CA LEU A 70 -4.01 -9.71 -18.08
C LEU A 70 -2.56 -10.08 -18.38
N GLN A 71 -1.76 -10.42 -17.35
CA GLN A 71 -0.34 -10.78 -17.47
C GLN A 71 0.55 -9.64 -18.01
N HIS A 72 0.12 -8.39 -17.81
CA HIS A 72 0.87 -7.22 -18.21
C HIS A 72 1.83 -6.71 -17.13
N LEU A 73 1.75 -7.23 -15.91
CA LEU A 73 2.62 -6.90 -14.78
C LEU A 73 3.28 -8.14 -14.21
N ASP A 74 4.53 -8.00 -13.82
CA ASP A 74 5.33 -9.03 -13.20
C ASP A 74 5.33 -8.92 -11.68
N ILE A 75 5.27 -7.68 -11.18
CA ILE A 75 5.31 -7.35 -9.76
C ILE A 75 4.23 -6.35 -9.41
N ILE A 76 3.54 -6.54 -8.29
CA ILE A 76 2.53 -5.62 -7.76
C ILE A 76 2.95 -5.18 -6.36
N SER A 77 3.17 -3.86 -6.13
CA SER A 77 3.73 -3.35 -4.88
C SER A 77 3.41 -1.86 -4.63
N PRO A 78 3.34 -1.41 -3.37
CA PRO A 78 3.04 -2.24 -2.20
C PRO A 78 1.57 -2.67 -2.21
N THR A 79 1.25 -3.77 -1.57
CA THR A 79 -0.12 -4.26 -1.51
C THR A 79 -0.39 -5.10 -0.26
N ILE A 80 -1.67 -5.25 0.08
CA ILE A 80 -2.16 -6.11 1.17
C ILE A 80 -2.28 -7.54 0.63
N ARG A 81 -1.92 -8.54 1.45
CA ARG A 81 -2.19 -9.94 1.16
C ARG A 81 -3.69 -10.25 1.26
N THR A 82 -4.24 -10.95 0.29
CA THR A 82 -5.58 -11.53 0.33
C THR A 82 -5.60 -12.89 -0.36
N ALA A 83 -6.54 -13.77 0.04
CA ALA A 83 -6.69 -15.10 -0.58
C ALA A 83 -6.95 -15.04 -2.10
N GLU A 84 -7.71 -14.03 -2.56
CA GLU A 84 -7.94 -13.80 -4.00
C GLU A 84 -6.62 -13.48 -4.72
N ARG A 85 -5.78 -12.63 -4.14
CA ARG A 85 -4.52 -12.19 -4.71
C ARG A 85 -3.46 -13.28 -4.69
N ASP A 86 -3.48 -14.16 -3.70
CA ASP A 86 -2.59 -15.34 -3.62
C ASP A 86 -2.73 -16.28 -4.83
N GLN A 87 -3.87 -16.22 -5.55
CA GLN A 87 -4.08 -16.97 -6.79
C GLN A 87 -3.26 -16.41 -7.97
N VAL A 88 -2.90 -15.13 -7.93
CA VAL A 88 -2.16 -14.44 -8.99
C VAL A 88 -0.65 -14.62 -8.84
N GLY A 89 -0.14 -14.68 -7.60
CA GLY A 89 1.31 -14.64 -7.38
C GLY A 89 1.77 -15.18 -6.04
N VAL A 90 3.09 -15.09 -5.81
CA VAL A 90 3.75 -15.34 -4.53
C VAL A 90 3.83 -14.03 -3.76
N PHE A 91 3.33 -14.02 -2.54
CA PHE A 91 3.42 -12.85 -1.67
C PHE A 91 4.72 -12.85 -0.87
N VAL A 92 5.43 -11.71 -0.89
CA VAL A 92 6.60 -11.46 -0.04
C VAL A 92 6.26 -10.33 0.90
N GLU A 93 6.14 -10.64 2.19
CA GLU A 93 5.77 -9.69 3.22
C GLU A 93 6.92 -8.71 3.53
N TYR A 94 6.58 -7.43 3.72
CA TYR A 94 7.48 -6.37 4.16
C TYR A 94 7.33 -6.07 5.64
N PHE A 95 6.09 -5.81 6.06
CA PHE A 95 5.68 -5.43 7.40
C PHE A 95 4.16 -5.60 7.55
N GLN A 96 3.67 -5.34 8.75
CA GLN A 96 2.23 -5.35 9.03
C GLN A 96 1.72 -3.93 9.30
N ALA A 97 0.44 -3.72 9.00
CA ALA A 97 -0.24 -2.45 9.26
C ALA A 97 -1.69 -2.70 9.67
N ARG A 98 -2.31 -1.66 10.23
CA ARG A 98 -3.75 -1.58 10.51
C ARG A 98 -4.32 -0.36 9.81
N ASN A 99 -5.61 -0.40 9.53
CA ASN A 99 -6.33 0.78 9.11
C ASN A 99 -6.83 1.55 10.33
N ASP A 100 -6.74 2.87 10.21
CA ASP A 100 -7.40 3.82 11.09
C ASP A 100 -8.63 4.39 10.40
N ILE A 101 -9.59 4.84 11.20
CA ILE A 101 -10.69 5.66 10.73
C ILE A 101 -10.26 7.12 10.90
N LEU A 102 -10.31 7.88 9.81
CA LEU A 102 -10.18 9.33 9.85
C LEU A 102 -11.58 9.91 9.72
N VAL A 103 -11.99 10.74 10.67
CA VAL A 103 -13.32 11.33 10.70
C VAL A 103 -13.21 12.85 10.80
N ASP A 104 -14.05 13.56 10.07
CA ASP A 104 -14.20 15.02 10.21
C ASP A 104 -14.53 15.37 11.65
N ARG A 105 -13.76 16.28 12.25
CA ARG A 105 -13.83 16.60 13.67
C ARG A 105 -15.17 17.20 14.08
N HIS A 106 -15.80 17.97 13.20
CA HIS A 106 -17.07 18.62 13.49
C HIS A 106 -18.27 17.75 13.16
N ALA A 107 -18.30 17.18 11.94
CA ALA A 107 -19.41 16.32 11.51
C ALA A 107 -19.48 14.99 12.25
N GLY A 108 -18.34 14.49 12.70
CA GLY A 108 -18.21 13.21 13.42
C GLY A 108 -17.74 13.34 14.87
N GLU A 109 -18.05 14.45 15.57
CA GLU A 109 -17.60 14.69 16.95
C GLU A 109 -17.95 13.56 17.91
N HIS A 110 -19.13 12.97 17.76
CA HIS A 110 -19.65 11.88 18.58
C HIS A 110 -19.11 10.49 18.18
N ILE A 111 -18.46 10.37 17.02
CA ILE A 111 -17.95 9.08 16.53
C ILE A 111 -16.65 8.72 17.26
N GLN A 112 -16.66 7.64 18.04
CA GLN A 112 -15.51 7.11 18.78
C GLN A 112 -15.09 5.70 18.34
N SER A 113 -15.95 5.03 17.55
CA SER A 113 -15.73 3.66 17.10
C SER A 113 -16.30 3.44 15.71
N LEU A 114 -15.93 2.29 15.11
CA LEU A 114 -16.50 1.85 13.83
C LEU A 114 -18.03 1.64 13.93
N GLU A 115 -18.50 1.07 15.03
CA GLU A 115 -19.94 0.80 15.26
C GLU A 115 -20.74 2.11 15.26
N GLN A 116 -20.25 3.15 15.95
CA GLN A 116 -20.91 4.47 15.96
C GLN A 116 -20.91 5.08 14.55
N LEU A 117 -19.81 4.96 13.81
CA LEU A 117 -19.73 5.42 12.43
C LEU A 117 -20.72 4.67 11.52
N LEU A 118 -20.84 3.35 11.68
CA LEU A 118 -21.77 2.54 10.92
C LEU A 118 -23.24 2.89 11.24
N ALA A 119 -23.54 3.19 12.51
CA ALA A 119 -24.88 3.51 13.00
C ALA A 119 -25.38 4.91 12.56
N ASP A 120 -24.49 5.89 12.34
CA ASP A 120 -24.90 7.24 11.97
C ASP A 120 -25.21 7.35 10.46
N PRO A 121 -26.49 7.54 10.07
CA PRO A 121 -26.88 7.61 8.65
C PRO A 121 -26.37 8.86 7.94
N LYS A 122 -25.89 9.87 8.66
CA LYS A 122 -25.36 11.11 8.09
C LYS A 122 -23.90 10.98 7.64
N ILE A 123 -23.18 10.00 8.15
CA ILE A 123 -21.77 9.79 7.84
C ILE A 123 -21.64 9.05 6.51
N LYS A 124 -21.00 9.69 5.54
CA LYS A 124 -20.54 9.08 4.30
C LYS A 124 -19.05 8.79 4.38
N ILE A 125 -18.63 7.65 3.88
CA ILE A 125 -17.24 7.19 3.89
C ILE A 125 -16.67 7.24 2.47
N GLY A 126 -15.48 7.83 2.33
CA GLY A 126 -14.70 7.75 1.10
C GLY A 126 -13.76 6.54 1.12
N LEU A 127 -13.72 5.78 0.04
CA LEU A 127 -12.82 4.64 -0.13
C LEU A 127 -12.09 4.71 -1.47
N VAL A 128 -10.87 4.18 -1.50
CA VAL A 128 -10.11 4.07 -2.76
C VAL A 128 -10.54 2.80 -3.49
N ARG A 129 -10.94 2.95 -4.73
CA ARG A 129 -11.40 1.83 -5.58
C ARG A 129 -10.26 0.81 -5.79
N GLY A 130 -10.55 -0.46 -5.48
CA GLY A 130 -9.59 -1.56 -5.62
C GLY A 130 -8.61 -1.71 -4.45
N HIS A 131 -8.71 -0.87 -3.40
CA HIS A 131 -8.04 -1.16 -2.13
C HIS A 131 -8.77 -2.30 -1.40
N ALA A 132 -8.02 -3.18 -0.76
CA ALA A 132 -8.50 -4.07 0.27
C ALA A 132 -8.25 -3.38 1.62
N ASN A 133 -9.23 -3.47 2.53
CA ASN A 133 -9.14 -2.82 3.85
C ASN A 133 -8.96 -3.84 4.99
N GLY A 134 -8.77 -5.12 4.64
CA GLY A 134 -8.79 -6.24 5.58
C GLY A 134 -10.21 -6.78 5.80
N ALA A 135 -10.31 -8.08 6.10
CA ALA A 135 -11.60 -8.78 6.19
C ALA A 135 -12.56 -8.12 7.19
N TYR A 136 -12.06 -7.68 8.33
CA TYR A 136 -12.84 -7.01 9.37
C TYR A 136 -13.61 -5.79 8.86
N PHE A 137 -12.95 -4.93 8.05
CA PHE A 137 -13.58 -3.73 7.50
C PHE A 137 -14.37 -4.03 6.23
N ASP A 138 -13.84 -4.86 5.33
CA ASP A 138 -14.45 -5.10 4.01
C ASP A 138 -15.86 -5.67 4.15
N GLU A 139 -16.10 -6.58 5.11
CA GLU A 139 -17.44 -7.12 5.41
C GLU A 139 -18.42 -6.02 5.85
N ARG A 140 -17.99 -5.15 6.77
CA ARG A 140 -18.82 -4.07 7.33
C ARG A 140 -19.10 -2.96 6.33
N LEU A 141 -18.12 -2.63 5.50
CA LEU A 141 -18.24 -1.61 4.46
C LEU A 141 -19.18 -2.02 3.33
N GLN A 142 -19.34 -3.32 3.06
CA GLN A 142 -20.33 -3.81 2.09
C GLN A 142 -21.77 -3.42 2.49
N ALA A 143 -22.10 -3.44 3.76
CA ALA A 143 -23.41 -3.00 4.26
C ALA A 143 -23.62 -1.51 3.99
N LEU A 144 -22.61 -0.67 4.23
CA LEU A 144 -22.68 0.78 3.93
C LEU A 144 -22.81 1.08 2.44
N ALA A 145 -22.12 0.31 1.60
CA ALA A 145 -22.20 0.48 0.14
C ALA A 145 -23.64 0.25 -0.37
N LYS A 146 -24.34 -0.77 0.18
CA LYS A 146 -25.76 -1.02 -0.15
C LYS A 146 -26.67 0.14 0.25
N LEU A 147 -26.31 0.89 1.29
CA LEU A 147 -27.03 2.08 1.76
C LEU A 147 -26.60 3.37 1.05
N GLN A 148 -25.78 3.29 -0.01
CA GLN A 148 -25.23 4.43 -0.77
C GLN A 148 -24.44 5.42 0.11
N ARG A 149 -23.84 4.91 1.19
CA ARG A 149 -23.03 5.71 2.12
C ARG A 149 -21.53 5.61 1.84
N VAL A 150 -21.12 4.94 0.75
CA VAL A 150 -19.72 4.83 0.33
C VAL A 150 -19.52 5.57 -0.97
N GLU A 151 -18.55 6.48 -0.99
CA GLU A 151 -18.07 7.13 -2.21
C GLU A 151 -16.69 6.62 -2.58
N TYR A 152 -16.54 6.17 -3.81
CA TYR A 152 -15.26 5.67 -4.31
C TYR A 152 -14.49 6.75 -5.08
N SER A 153 -13.16 6.74 -4.93
CA SER A 153 -12.23 7.55 -5.72
C SER A 153 -11.09 6.69 -6.27
N ALA A 154 -10.44 7.15 -7.32
CA ALA A 154 -9.32 6.44 -7.93
C ALA A 154 -8.03 6.54 -7.09
N TYR A 155 -7.85 7.68 -6.40
CA TYR A 155 -6.65 8.00 -5.63
C TYR A 155 -7.00 8.49 -4.22
N PRO A 156 -6.12 8.27 -3.21
CA PRO A 156 -6.30 8.80 -1.86
C PRO A 156 -6.46 10.32 -1.81
N SER A 157 -5.68 11.07 -2.57
CA SER A 157 -5.76 12.54 -2.62
C SER A 157 -7.17 13.04 -2.91
N ASN A 158 -7.91 12.38 -3.81
CA ASN A 158 -9.30 12.74 -4.10
C ASN A 158 -10.24 12.48 -2.92
N ILE A 159 -9.94 11.50 -2.06
CA ILE A 159 -10.68 11.24 -0.83
C ILE A 159 -10.50 12.42 0.12
N PHE A 160 -9.25 12.88 0.33
CA PHE A 160 -8.97 13.99 1.23
C PHE A 160 -9.53 15.33 0.73
N LEU A 161 -9.53 15.58 -0.59
CA LEU A 161 -10.23 16.73 -1.16
C LEU A 161 -11.75 16.67 -0.93
N LYS A 162 -12.36 15.49 -0.94
CA LYS A 162 -13.78 15.32 -0.60
C LYS A 162 -14.06 15.55 0.88
N LEU A 163 -13.16 15.10 1.78
CA LEU A 163 -13.23 15.39 3.21
C LEU A 163 -13.15 16.90 3.44
N GLN A 164 -12.17 17.58 2.87
CA GLN A 164 -11.99 19.03 2.98
C GLN A 164 -13.22 19.80 2.45
N ALA A 165 -13.87 19.29 1.41
CA ALA A 165 -15.09 19.88 0.84
C ALA A 165 -16.39 19.49 1.59
N GLY A 166 -16.31 18.69 2.66
CA GLY A 166 -17.47 18.20 3.43
C GLY A 166 -18.39 17.24 2.67
N ARG A 167 -17.96 16.70 1.53
CA ARG A 167 -18.74 15.75 0.71
C ARG A 167 -18.83 14.38 1.34
N ILE A 168 -17.82 14.00 2.07
CA ILE A 168 -17.75 12.80 2.91
C ILE A 168 -17.26 13.23 4.30
N GLN A 169 -17.56 12.44 5.33
CA GLN A 169 -17.22 12.76 6.70
C GLN A 169 -16.16 11.85 7.28
N ALA A 170 -15.87 10.72 6.60
CA ALA A 170 -14.88 9.78 7.07
C ALA A 170 -14.16 9.07 5.93
N THR A 171 -13.00 8.51 6.24
CA THR A 171 -12.29 7.56 5.38
C THR A 171 -11.60 6.50 6.25
N LEU A 172 -11.10 5.45 5.60
CA LEU A 172 -10.39 4.35 6.21
C LEU A 172 -9.08 4.12 5.46
N MET A 173 -7.94 4.27 6.13
CA MET A 173 -6.61 4.09 5.54
C MET A 173 -5.56 3.75 6.61
N THR A 174 -4.46 3.15 6.17
CA THR A 174 -3.27 3.01 7.02
C THR A 174 -2.52 4.33 7.15
N ALA A 175 -1.82 4.51 8.26
CA ALA A 175 -1.02 5.71 8.52
C ALA A 175 0.00 6.01 7.41
N GLY A 176 0.61 4.98 6.83
CA GLY A 176 1.53 5.14 5.69
C GLY A 176 0.91 5.75 4.43
N LEU A 177 -0.42 5.72 4.32
CA LEU A 177 -1.14 6.30 3.19
C LEU A 177 -1.68 7.70 3.47
N TYR A 178 -2.23 7.94 4.67
CA TYR A 178 -2.88 9.22 4.94
C TYR A 178 -1.94 10.31 5.41
N GLN A 179 -0.79 9.99 6.00
CA GLN A 179 0.09 10.99 6.59
C GLN A 179 0.48 12.10 5.61
N LYS A 180 0.88 11.72 4.40
CA LYS A 180 1.25 12.68 3.35
C LYS A 180 0.11 13.63 3.00
N GLU A 181 -1.11 13.12 2.91
CA GLU A 181 -2.28 13.92 2.56
C GLU A 181 -2.62 14.92 3.69
N LEU A 182 -2.49 14.49 4.96
CA LEU A 182 -2.66 15.38 6.11
C LEU A 182 -1.62 16.50 6.11
N ASP A 183 -0.35 16.16 5.85
CA ASP A 183 0.75 17.13 5.79
C ASP A 183 0.54 18.15 4.66
N GLN A 184 0.22 17.67 3.45
CA GLN A 184 0.12 18.52 2.26
C GLN A 184 -1.12 19.43 2.26
N LEU A 185 -2.24 18.96 2.81
CA LEU A 185 -3.51 19.70 2.82
C LEU A 185 -3.76 20.43 4.14
N GLY A 186 -2.89 20.28 5.14
CA GLY A 186 -3.05 20.91 6.45
C GLY A 186 -4.28 20.43 7.20
N LEU A 187 -4.59 19.13 7.14
CA LEU A 187 -5.83 18.58 7.68
C LEU A 187 -5.70 17.98 9.10
N HIS A 188 -4.54 18.08 9.74
CA HIS A 188 -4.30 17.52 11.08
C HIS A 188 -5.32 17.99 12.13
N ASP A 189 -5.69 19.27 12.11
CA ASP A 189 -6.65 19.82 13.04
C ASP A 189 -8.12 19.62 12.62
N GLN A 190 -8.36 19.27 11.36
CA GLN A 190 -9.71 19.09 10.82
C GLN A 190 -10.18 17.64 10.95
N LEU A 191 -9.27 16.69 10.96
CA LEU A 191 -9.58 15.28 11.07
C LEU A 191 -9.14 14.73 12.43
N ARG A 192 -9.90 13.75 12.92
CA ARG A 192 -9.56 12.94 14.07
C ARG A 192 -9.27 11.52 13.62
N ILE A 193 -8.21 10.96 14.15
CA ILE A 193 -7.82 9.58 13.89
C ILE A 193 -8.37 8.71 15.01
N ILE A 194 -9.08 7.66 14.64
CA ILE A 194 -9.63 6.66 15.54
C ILE A 194 -8.95 5.34 15.21
N HIS A 195 -8.16 4.85 16.15
CA HIS A 195 -7.57 3.52 16.07
C HIS A 195 -8.64 2.46 16.36
N VAL A 196 -8.63 1.36 15.62
CA VAL A 196 -9.58 0.26 15.78
C VAL A 196 -8.79 -0.99 16.20
N PRO A 197 -8.58 -1.17 17.53
CA PRO A 197 -7.76 -2.28 18.04
C PRO A 197 -8.35 -3.65 17.75
N GLU A 198 -9.68 -3.74 17.53
CA GLU A 198 -10.39 -4.96 17.16
C GLU A 198 -10.10 -5.41 15.73
N SER A 199 -9.56 -4.54 14.89
CA SER A 199 -9.16 -4.91 13.54
C SER A 199 -7.84 -5.67 13.57
N ASP A 200 -7.78 -6.79 12.88
CA ASP A 200 -6.53 -7.53 12.70
C ASP A 200 -5.52 -6.71 11.90
N ALA A 201 -4.25 -6.86 12.28
CA ALA A 201 -3.17 -6.40 11.43
C ALA A 201 -3.15 -7.23 10.15
N PHE A 202 -2.81 -6.62 9.04
CA PHE A 202 -2.65 -7.29 7.77
C PHE A 202 -1.25 -7.09 7.19
N SER A 203 -0.79 -8.10 6.46
CA SER A 203 0.52 -8.08 5.83
C SER A 203 0.54 -7.14 4.64
N ILE A 204 1.53 -6.26 4.59
CA ILE A 204 1.88 -5.44 3.44
C ILE A 204 3.17 -5.96 2.82
N GLY A 205 3.20 -6.05 1.50
CA GLY A 205 4.34 -6.56 0.76
C GLY A 205 4.18 -6.40 -0.75
N LEU A 206 4.82 -7.27 -1.49
CA LEU A 206 4.65 -7.36 -2.94
C LEU A 206 4.12 -8.74 -3.35
N TYR A 207 3.51 -8.79 -4.54
CA TYR A 207 3.29 -10.04 -5.26
C TYR A 207 4.23 -10.16 -6.44
N LEU A 208 4.85 -11.33 -6.57
CA LEU A 208 5.58 -11.82 -7.74
C LEU A 208 4.63 -12.70 -8.54
N SER A 209 4.31 -12.32 -9.76
CA SER A 209 3.29 -12.97 -10.59
C SER A 209 3.72 -14.38 -11.00
N ARG A 210 2.93 -15.40 -10.66
CA ARG A 210 3.11 -16.76 -11.19
C ARG A 210 2.68 -16.90 -12.65
N LEU A 211 2.02 -15.89 -13.19
CA LEU A 211 1.51 -15.92 -14.56
C LEU A 211 2.54 -15.44 -15.58
N THR A 212 3.57 -14.69 -15.13
CA THR A 212 4.55 -14.03 -16.00
C THR A 212 6.00 -14.32 -15.64
N LEU A 213 6.27 -14.80 -14.42
CA LEU A 213 7.60 -15.09 -13.91
C LEU A 213 7.80 -16.60 -13.78
N ALA A 214 8.98 -17.08 -14.16
CA ALA A 214 9.41 -18.44 -13.86
C ALA A 214 9.72 -18.63 -12.37
N SER A 215 9.63 -19.84 -11.85
CA SER A 215 9.90 -20.14 -10.43
C SER A 215 11.29 -19.63 -9.99
N GLN A 216 12.31 -19.78 -10.82
CA GLN A 216 13.67 -19.32 -10.53
C GLN A 216 13.74 -17.80 -10.40
N GLU A 217 12.98 -17.02 -11.20
CA GLU A 217 12.91 -15.55 -11.09
C GLU A 217 12.20 -15.14 -9.80
N ILE A 218 11.11 -15.84 -9.45
CA ILE A 218 10.38 -15.64 -8.19
C ILE A 218 11.29 -15.89 -6.98
N ASP A 219 12.03 -16.99 -6.98
CA ASP A 219 12.94 -17.36 -5.90
C ASP A 219 14.09 -16.34 -5.77
N TRP A 220 14.67 -15.93 -6.89
CA TRP A 220 15.74 -14.93 -6.94
C TRP A 220 15.30 -13.57 -6.37
N LEU A 221 14.18 -13.06 -6.85
CA LEU A 221 13.63 -11.79 -6.37
C LEU A 221 13.23 -11.89 -4.91
N SER A 222 12.57 -12.97 -4.49
CA SER A 222 12.17 -13.21 -3.10
C SER A 222 13.38 -13.22 -2.16
N GLN A 223 14.47 -13.87 -2.51
CA GLN A 223 15.70 -13.92 -1.72
C GLN A 223 16.29 -12.51 -1.51
N HIS A 224 16.33 -11.69 -2.57
CA HIS A 224 16.85 -10.33 -2.46
C HIS A 224 15.96 -9.43 -1.60
N VAL A 225 14.63 -9.56 -1.72
CA VAL A 225 13.69 -8.85 -0.85
C VAL A 225 13.85 -9.28 0.61
N GLN A 226 13.94 -10.59 0.87
CA GLN A 226 14.17 -11.13 2.22
C GLN A 226 15.52 -10.67 2.80
N ALA A 227 16.57 -10.57 1.98
CA ALA A 227 17.84 -10.01 2.41
C ALA A 227 17.70 -8.53 2.82
N MET A 228 16.92 -7.72 2.09
CA MET A 228 16.65 -6.32 2.45
C MET A 228 15.84 -6.18 3.74
N ILE A 229 14.97 -7.15 4.05
CA ILE A 229 14.22 -7.21 5.31
C ILE A 229 15.18 -7.57 6.45
N SER A 230 15.95 -8.64 6.28
CA SER A 230 16.81 -9.21 7.32
C SER A 230 17.97 -8.30 7.73
N ASP A 231 18.56 -7.57 6.79
CA ASP A 231 19.66 -6.63 7.06
C ASP A 231 19.18 -5.22 7.49
N GLY A 232 17.87 -5.02 7.57
CA GLY A 232 17.25 -3.77 7.99
C GLY A 232 17.29 -2.65 6.96
N SER A 233 17.77 -2.88 5.74
CA SER A 233 17.81 -1.84 4.69
C SER A 233 16.41 -1.40 4.26
N LEU A 234 15.46 -2.33 4.18
CA LEU A 234 14.06 -1.98 3.92
C LEU A 234 13.51 -1.05 5.01
N ARG A 235 13.74 -1.37 6.28
CA ARG A 235 13.32 -0.51 7.41
C ARG A 235 13.94 0.89 7.33
N LYS A 236 15.20 0.97 6.92
CA LYS A 236 15.89 2.26 6.72
C LYS A 236 15.29 3.07 5.57
N LEU A 237 14.94 2.43 4.44
CA LEU A 237 14.23 3.06 3.32
C LEU A 237 12.87 3.61 3.74
N LEU A 238 12.07 2.79 4.45
CA LEU A 238 10.77 3.21 4.98
C LEU A 238 10.93 4.39 5.95
N SER A 239 11.91 4.35 6.84
CA SER A 239 12.15 5.42 7.83
C SER A 239 12.52 6.76 7.19
N ARG A 240 13.21 6.75 6.06
CA ARG A 240 13.53 7.99 5.31
C ARG A 240 12.27 8.63 4.72
N ASN A 241 11.34 7.84 4.23
CA ASN A 241 10.16 8.31 3.52
C ASN A 241 8.97 8.58 4.45
N HIS A 242 8.75 7.72 5.46
CA HIS A 242 7.60 7.78 6.36
C HIS A 242 7.93 8.34 7.76
N GLY A 243 9.20 8.59 8.05
CA GLY A 243 9.66 8.98 9.38
C GLY A 243 9.85 7.78 10.33
N LYS A 244 10.66 8.01 11.39
CA LYS A 244 11.05 6.95 12.32
C LYS A 244 9.89 6.43 13.16
N ALA A 245 9.01 7.31 13.64
CA ALA A 245 7.89 6.96 14.51
C ALA A 245 6.93 6.01 13.78
N LEU A 246 6.43 6.41 12.62
CA LEU A 246 5.51 5.59 11.82
C LEU A 246 6.16 4.27 11.36
N THR A 247 7.44 4.30 10.99
CA THR A 247 8.15 3.06 10.64
C THR A 247 8.26 2.11 11.83
N ALA A 248 8.42 2.63 13.05
CA ALA A 248 8.44 1.78 14.24
C ALA A 248 7.09 1.04 14.42
N GLU A 249 5.97 1.70 14.16
CA GLU A 249 4.63 1.09 14.24
C GLU A 249 4.47 -0.08 13.26
N PHE A 250 5.00 0.03 12.03
CA PHE A 250 4.97 -1.05 11.04
C PHE A 250 5.61 -2.36 11.53
N TYR A 251 6.57 -2.28 12.44
CA TYR A 251 7.29 -3.43 12.98
C TYR A 251 6.84 -3.85 14.38
N GLN A 252 6.03 -3.04 15.07
CA GLN A 252 5.45 -3.41 16.37
C GLN A 252 4.26 -4.34 16.26
N THR A 253 3.57 -4.31 15.11
CA THR A 253 2.39 -5.15 14.85
C THR A 253 2.73 -6.55 14.33
N ALA A 254 4.01 -6.84 14.05
CA ALA A 254 4.42 -8.17 13.63
C ALA A 254 4.21 -9.17 14.79
N PRO A 255 3.61 -10.34 14.54
CA PRO A 255 3.57 -11.39 15.55
C PRO A 255 5.00 -11.76 15.92
N THR A 256 5.29 -11.86 17.22
CA THR A 256 6.56 -12.39 17.71
C THR A 256 6.74 -13.78 17.10
N PRO A 257 7.85 -14.07 16.39
CA PRO A 257 8.08 -15.40 15.89
C PRO A 257 8.01 -16.40 17.05
N PRO A 258 7.44 -17.60 16.87
CA PRO A 258 7.43 -18.60 17.91
C PRO A 258 8.86 -18.83 18.38
N GLN A 259 9.08 -18.72 19.68
CA GLN A 259 10.38 -19.04 20.27
C GLN A 259 10.62 -20.53 20.01
N PRO A 260 11.81 -20.93 19.54
CA PRO A 260 12.13 -22.34 19.41
C PRO A 260 12.08 -22.97 20.80
N GLU A 261 11.28 -24.05 20.95
CA GLU A 261 11.27 -24.93 22.11
C GLU A 261 12.63 -25.63 22.31
#